data_8810f4711ef014dd925ecf08e053f0cc
#
_entry.id   8810f4711ef014dd925ecf08e053f0cc
#
_cell.length_a   1.000
_cell.length_b   1.000
_cell.length_c   1.000
_cell.angle_alpha   90.00
_cell.angle_beta   90.00
_cell.angle_gamma   90.00
#
_symmetry.space_group_name_H-M   'P 1'
#
loop_
_entity.id
_entity.type
_entity.pdbx_description
1 polymer ?
#
loop_
_entity_poly.entity_id
_entity_poly.type
_entity_poly.pdbx_seq_one_letter_code
_entity_poly.pdbx_strand_id
1 'polypeptide(L)'
;MYSFAKYKNHYKETLRLAFPIIISQLGYILVQFADNVMVGQYGGDDPLPLAAVSFGVMTSLIFFLAGQGLTLGLTPLIGELYAQKNKQHSASYLKHSLVLFPILGAAIVGLQLGLEPLLYQLGQPVEVVDAAIPYYRMMAYSIFPVLLFSSFKNFLDGVGNTFVPMVIMMICNAINIFLNWVYIGGNLGAPELGVEGAALATLISRICMPILGAGYFIFNRKYRSFTSLFPTIKLGMSDIWSLLRMGGPISAQMSLESLAFIISGIMMGWFTTAAIGANQIAMTLANTSFMIILALGTAVTIRVSHFYGRRDVTNMSLTAKATIHLVLLWNISAALVFTVFRNEIPLLFTTNEDVLALASQMLIMVACFQIFDALQCAGVGIMRGFQDVKMISWISLLAYIVLNIPVGYLCGITLGMGPVGLFVGYIFGLGTAAILYLLRIKFKFKSFRKMLTA
;
A
#
# COMPACT_ATOMS: atom_id res chain seq x y z
N MET A 1 -18.81 9.29 29.62
CA MET A 1 -17.38 8.98 29.75
C MET A 1 -17.21 7.47 29.52
N TYR A 2 -16.77 7.03 28.35
CA TYR A 2 -16.54 5.60 28.10
C TYR A 2 -15.23 5.19 28.79
N SER A 3 -15.31 4.32 29.78
CA SER A 3 -14.17 3.81 30.54
C SER A 3 -13.12 3.23 29.60
N PHE A 4 -11.85 3.59 29.77
CA PHE A 4 -10.68 3.04 29.06
C PHE A 4 -10.67 1.50 29.04
N ALA A 5 -11.19 0.88 30.10
CA ALA A 5 -11.37 -0.57 30.21
C ALA A 5 -12.18 -1.17 29.03
N LYS A 6 -13.15 -0.41 28.48
CA LYS A 6 -14.00 -0.87 27.37
C LYS A 6 -13.25 -0.98 26.05
N TYR A 7 -12.20 -0.17 25.84
CA TYR A 7 -11.38 -0.19 24.62
C TYR A 7 -10.15 -1.10 24.73
N LYS A 8 -9.73 -1.47 25.93
CA LYS A 8 -8.48 -2.22 26.18
C LYS A 8 -8.35 -3.47 25.30
N ASN A 9 -9.40 -4.28 25.23
CA ASN A 9 -9.40 -5.49 24.40
C ASN A 9 -9.37 -5.15 22.91
N HIS A 10 -10.04 -4.07 22.48
CA HIS A 10 -10.04 -3.64 21.09
C HIS A 10 -8.66 -3.12 20.66
N TYR A 11 -7.96 -2.36 21.51
CA TYR A 11 -6.57 -1.95 21.25
C TYR A 11 -5.66 -3.17 21.11
N LYS A 12 -5.70 -4.08 22.11
CA LYS A 12 -4.85 -5.29 22.11
C LYS A 12 -5.04 -6.13 20.86
N GLU A 13 -6.28 -6.44 20.50
CA GLU A 13 -6.57 -7.30 19.35
C GLU A 13 -6.30 -6.59 18.00
N THR A 14 -6.48 -5.27 17.91
CA THR A 14 -6.10 -4.51 16.72
C THR A 14 -4.58 -4.49 16.55
N LEU A 15 -3.83 -4.21 17.61
CA LEU A 15 -2.37 -4.20 17.59
C LEU A 15 -1.80 -5.60 17.32
N ARG A 16 -2.42 -6.66 17.84
CA ARG A 16 -2.00 -8.05 17.57
C ARG A 16 -2.07 -8.40 16.09
N LEU A 17 -3.10 -7.92 15.38
CA LEU A 17 -3.21 -8.11 13.93
C LEU A 17 -2.32 -7.14 13.15
N ALA A 18 -2.21 -5.89 13.61
CA ALA A 18 -1.41 -4.87 12.93
C ALA A 18 0.09 -5.14 13.03
N PHE A 19 0.59 -5.66 14.15
CA PHE A 19 2.02 -5.83 14.38
C PHE A 19 2.73 -6.70 13.31
N PRO A 20 2.23 -7.89 12.92
CA PRO A 20 2.82 -8.63 11.81
C PRO A 20 2.76 -7.87 10.49
N ILE A 21 1.67 -7.12 10.24
CA ILE A 21 1.54 -6.32 9.02
C ILE A 21 2.56 -5.17 9.02
N ILE A 22 2.79 -4.51 10.16
CA ILE A 22 3.82 -3.47 10.31
C ILE A 22 5.20 -4.05 9.95
N ILE A 23 5.55 -5.22 10.49
CA ILE A 23 6.83 -5.89 10.18
C ILE A 23 6.94 -6.16 8.67
N SER A 24 5.86 -6.63 8.04
CA SER A 24 5.85 -6.87 6.59
C SER A 24 6.09 -5.59 5.80
N GLN A 25 5.47 -4.47 6.19
CA GLN A 25 5.62 -3.18 5.52
C GLN A 25 7.01 -2.59 5.71
N LEU A 26 7.56 -2.68 6.93
CA LEU A 26 8.94 -2.27 7.20
C LEU A 26 9.94 -3.15 6.46
N GLY A 27 9.67 -4.46 6.35
CA GLY A 27 10.47 -5.37 5.55
C GLY A 27 10.51 -4.99 4.07
N TYR A 28 9.38 -4.52 3.52
CA TYR A 28 9.33 -4.02 2.14
C TYR A 28 10.21 -2.76 1.94
N ILE A 29 10.16 -1.81 2.88
CA ILE A 29 11.03 -0.62 2.85
C ILE A 29 12.51 -1.03 2.94
N LEU A 30 12.83 -1.98 3.83
CA LEU A 30 14.20 -2.46 4.01
C LEU A 30 14.76 -3.09 2.73
N VAL A 31 13.94 -3.86 1.99
CA VAL A 31 14.34 -4.43 0.71
C VAL A 31 14.60 -3.33 -0.31
N GLN A 32 13.70 -2.37 -0.46
CA GLN A 32 13.93 -1.23 -1.38
C GLN A 32 15.20 -0.46 -1.04
N PHE A 33 15.46 -0.27 0.24
CA PHE A 33 16.69 0.39 0.69
C PHE A 33 17.93 -0.44 0.34
N ALA A 34 17.90 -1.76 0.59
CA ALA A 34 18.98 -2.67 0.25
C ALA A 34 19.24 -2.70 -1.26
N ASP A 35 18.19 -2.78 -2.09
CA ASP A 35 18.29 -2.73 -3.55
C ASP A 35 18.99 -1.45 -4.01
N ASN A 36 18.56 -0.29 -3.51
CA ASN A 36 19.15 1.00 -3.89
C ASN A 36 20.62 1.13 -3.44
N VAL A 37 20.96 0.68 -2.23
CA VAL A 37 22.33 0.71 -1.72
C VAL A 37 23.23 -0.21 -2.55
N MET A 38 22.79 -1.45 -2.83
CA MET A 38 23.59 -2.41 -3.56
C MET A 38 23.80 -1.99 -5.04
N VAL A 39 22.76 -1.48 -5.70
CA VAL A 39 22.89 -0.95 -7.08
C VAL A 39 23.73 0.32 -7.10
N GLY A 40 23.57 1.23 -6.11
CA GLY A 40 24.37 2.44 -6.02
C GLY A 40 25.86 2.15 -5.79
N GLN A 41 26.17 1.17 -4.95
CA GLN A 41 27.57 0.72 -4.75
C GLN A 41 28.15 0.04 -5.98
N TYR A 42 27.34 -0.69 -6.75
CA TYR A 42 27.74 -1.30 -8.01
C TYR A 42 28.10 -0.24 -9.06
N GLY A 43 27.30 0.82 -9.18
CA GLY A 43 27.56 1.93 -10.11
C GLY A 43 28.81 2.74 -9.79
N GLY A 44 29.27 2.73 -8.53
CA GLY A 44 30.38 3.56 -8.08
C GLY A 44 30.15 5.03 -8.36
N ASP A 45 31.01 5.64 -9.20
CA ASP A 45 30.88 7.04 -9.62
C ASP A 45 29.85 7.25 -10.76
N ASP A 46 29.38 6.16 -11.41
CA ASP A 46 28.37 6.23 -12.46
C ASP A 46 26.96 6.27 -11.87
N PRO A 47 26.17 7.35 -12.04
CA PRO A 47 24.81 7.46 -11.53
C PRO A 47 23.77 6.68 -12.36
N LEU A 48 24.15 6.17 -13.55
CA LEU A 48 23.22 5.54 -14.50
C LEU A 48 22.49 4.32 -13.93
N PRO A 49 23.14 3.35 -13.24
CA PRO A 49 22.46 2.19 -12.67
C PRO A 49 21.36 2.57 -11.67
N LEU A 50 21.65 3.50 -10.77
CA LEU A 50 20.70 3.95 -9.76
C LEU A 50 19.52 4.74 -10.38
N ALA A 51 19.81 5.57 -11.39
CA ALA A 51 18.80 6.29 -12.15
C ALA A 51 17.86 5.33 -12.90
N ALA A 52 18.41 4.28 -13.52
CA ALA A 52 17.65 3.25 -14.23
C ALA A 52 16.71 2.48 -13.31
N VAL A 53 17.18 2.03 -12.14
CA VAL A 53 16.32 1.36 -11.13
C VAL A 53 15.24 2.29 -10.64
N SER A 54 15.57 3.53 -10.27
CA SER A 54 14.61 4.50 -9.77
C SER A 54 13.50 4.80 -10.79
N PHE A 55 13.86 4.98 -12.06
CA PHE A 55 12.91 5.20 -13.14
C PHE A 55 12.03 3.97 -13.38
N GLY A 56 12.61 2.77 -13.40
CA GLY A 56 11.89 1.51 -13.55
C GLY A 56 10.90 1.24 -12.43
N VAL A 57 11.29 1.51 -11.17
CA VAL A 57 10.38 1.41 -9.99
C VAL A 57 9.23 2.39 -10.10
N MET A 58 9.52 3.67 -10.37
CA MET A 58 8.52 4.75 -10.42
C MET A 58 7.46 4.47 -11.50
N THR A 59 7.89 4.06 -12.69
CA THR A 59 6.99 3.78 -13.82
C THR A 59 6.17 2.51 -13.63
N SER A 60 6.69 1.52 -12.88
CA SER A 60 5.98 0.27 -12.58
C SER A 60 5.00 0.40 -11.41
N LEU A 61 5.15 1.41 -10.55
CA LEU A 61 4.42 1.53 -9.28
C LEU A 61 2.90 1.59 -9.46
N ILE A 62 2.40 2.34 -10.45
CA ILE A 62 0.97 2.50 -10.68
C ILE A 62 0.29 1.16 -11.05
N PHE A 63 0.96 0.36 -11.88
CA PHE A 63 0.47 -0.96 -12.29
C PHE A 63 0.45 -1.93 -11.10
N PHE A 64 1.51 -1.88 -10.28
CA PHE A 64 1.61 -2.69 -9.07
C PHE A 64 0.50 -2.35 -8.07
N LEU A 65 0.26 -1.07 -7.80
CA LEU A 65 -0.78 -0.63 -6.86
C LEU A 65 -2.19 -0.90 -7.38
N ALA A 66 -2.42 -0.73 -8.68
CA ALA A 66 -3.69 -1.11 -9.31
C ALA A 66 -3.97 -2.61 -9.14
N GLY A 67 -2.96 -3.46 -9.40
CA GLY A 67 -3.06 -4.90 -9.18
C GLY A 67 -3.31 -5.26 -7.72
N GLN A 68 -2.56 -4.70 -6.79
CA GLN A 68 -2.74 -4.92 -5.36
C GLN A 68 -4.15 -4.53 -4.90
N GLY A 69 -4.65 -3.37 -5.33
CA GLY A 69 -5.99 -2.90 -4.99
C GLY A 69 -7.09 -3.87 -5.41
N LEU A 70 -6.96 -4.48 -6.61
CA LEU A 70 -7.91 -5.49 -7.10
C LEU A 70 -8.01 -6.70 -6.16
N THR A 71 -6.90 -7.10 -5.53
CA THR A 71 -6.85 -8.29 -4.65
C THR A 71 -7.35 -8.02 -3.23
N LEU A 72 -7.25 -6.78 -2.74
CA LEU A 72 -7.59 -6.42 -1.36
C LEU A 72 -9.08 -6.61 -1.02
N GLY A 73 -9.94 -6.68 -2.02
CA GLY A 73 -11.37 -6.97 -1.84
C GLY A 73 -11.65 -8.36 -1.25
N LEU A 74 -10.72 -9.32 -1.37
CA LEU A 74 -10.87 -10.66 -0.83
C LEU A 74 -10.89 -10.67 0.71
N THR A 75 -10.07 -9.86 1.36
CA THR A 75 -9.94 -9.83 2.83
C THR A 75 -11.27 -9.61 3.57
N PRO A 76 -12.06 -8.55 3.27
CA PRO A 76 -13.32 -8.34 3.97
C PRO A 76 -14.39 -9.39 3.64
N LEU A 77 -14.41 -9.94 2.42
CA LEU A 77 -15.32 -11.01 2.05
C LEU A 77 -15.04 -12.29 2.85
N ILE A 78 -13.78 -12.68 2.94
CA ILE A 78 -13.37 -13.83 3.76
C ILE A 78 -13.62 -13.56 5.24
N GLY A 79 -13.34 -12.35 5.73
CA GLY A 79 -13.57 -11.98 7.14
C GLY A 79 -15.03 -12.14 7.56
N GLU A 80 -15.98 -11.70 6.73
CA GLU A 80 -17.40 -11.89 6.96
C GLU A 80 -17.79 -13.37 7.02
N LEU A 81 -17.43 -14.14 5.97
CA LEU A 81 -17.78 -15.56 5.85
C LEU A 81 -17.14 -16.42 6.93
N TYR A 82 -15.90 -16.09 7.32
CA TYR A 82 -15.22 -16.78 8.41
C TYR A 82 -15.94 -16.56 9.75
N ALA A 83 -16.39 -15.33 9.99
CA ALA A 83 -17.16 -15.02 11.20
C ALA A 83 -18.54 -15.69 11.23
N GLN A 84 -19.16 -15.93 10.06
CA GLN A 84 -20.39 -16.70 9.87
C GLN A 84 -20.15 -18.22 9.88
N LYS A 85 -18.89 -18.68 10.00
CA LYS A 85 -18.50 -20.09 9.90
C LYS A 85 -18.86 -20.76 8.57
N ASN A 86 -19.05 -19.97 7.51
CA ASN A 86 -19.37 -20.47 6.17
C ASN A 86 -18.08 -20.88 5.44
N LYS A 87 -17.60 -22.07 5.75
CA LYS A 87 -16.36 -22.63 5.22
C LYS A 87 -16.42 -22.89 3.72
N GLN A 88 -17.56 -23.36 3.22
CA GLN A 88 -17.72 -23.70 1.81
C GLN A 88 -17.60 -22.46 0.93
N HIS A 89 -18.29 -21.38 1.26
CA HIS A 89 -18.21 -20.14 0.50
C HIS A 89 -16.85 -19.45 0.66
N SER A 90 -16.20 -19.54 1.83
CA SER A 90 -14.82 -19.08 2.00
C SER A 90 -13.85 -19.84 1.08
N ALA A 91 -14.01 -21.16 0.94
CA ALA A 91 -13.22 -21.97 0.01
C ALA A 91 -13.54 -21.62 -1.44
N SER A 92 -14.80 -21.25 -1.76
CA SER A 92 -15.21 -20.78 -3.08
C SER A 92 -14.45 -19.50 -3.45
N TYR A 93 -14.47 -18.47 -2.62
CA TYR A 93 -13.72 -17.23 -2.90
C TYR A 93 -12.22 -17.45 -3.02
N LEU A 94 -11.63 -18.34 -2.21
CA LEU A 94 -10.22 -18.69 -2.37
C LEU A 94 -9.95 -19.32 -3.73
N LYS A 95 -10.77 -20.30 -4.16
CA LYS A 95 -10.61 -20.96 -5.47
C LYS A 95 -10.76 -19.96 -6.63
N HIS A 96 -11.79 -19.10 -6.57
CA HIS A 96 -12.02 -18.07 -7.59
C HIS A 96 -10.88 -17.04 -7.62
N SER A 97 -10.33 -16.62 -6.47
CA SER A 97 -9.20 -15.69 -6.43
C SER A 97 -7.91 -16.29 -7.00
N LEU A 98 -7.66 -17.58 -6.78
CA LEU A 98 -6.52 -18.30 -7.37
C LEU A 98 -6.58 -18.41 -8.89
N VAL A 99 -7.75 -18.25 -9.49
CA VAL A 99 -7.94 -18.19 -10.95
C VAL A 99 -7.95 -16.75 -11.43
N LEU A 100 -8.75 -15.90 -10.80
CA LEU A 100 -8.97 -14.51 -11.24
C LEU A 100 -7.71 -13.64 -11.10
N PHE A 101 -7.02 -13.69 -9.97
CA PHE A 101 -5.90 -12.76 -9.72
C PHE A 101 -4.70 -13.00 -10.63
N PRO A 102 -4.30 -14.23 -10.98
CA PRO A 102 -3.31 -14.46 -12.02
C PRO A 102 -3.74 -13.95 -13.40
N ILE A 103 -5.02 -14.12 -13.78
CA ILE A 103 -5.55 -13.59 -15.05
C ILE A 103 -5.44 -12.06 -15.08
N LEU A 104 -5.86 -11.39 -14.00
CA LEU A 104 -5.71 -9.94 -13.85
C LEU A 104 -4.23 -9.52 -13.86
N GLY A 105 -3.37 -10.32 -13.20
CA GLY A 105 -1.93 -10.11 -13.23
C GLY A 105 -1.37 -10.17 -14.65
N ALA A 106 -1.72 -11.19 -15.41
CA ALA A 106 -1.31 -11.32 -16.81
C ALA A 106 -1.82 -10.16 -17.67
N ALA A 107 -3.05 -9.71 -17.45
CA ALA A 107 -3.62 -8.54 -18.15
C ALA A 107 -2.86 -7.25 -17.82
N ILE A 108 -2.50 -7.03 -16.55
CA ILE A 108 -1.72 -5.86 -16.12
C ILE A 108 -0.29 -5.93 -16.70
N VAL A 109 0.35 -7.12 -16.70
CA VAL A 109 1.65 -7.33 -17.33
C VAL A 109 1.58 -6.97 -18.81
N GLY A 110 0.58 -7.47 -19.54
CA GLY A 110 0.38 -7.16 -20.96
C GLY A 110 0.18 -5.66 -21.20
N LEU A 111 -0.61 -5.00 -20.36
CA LEU A 111 -0.81 -3.55 -20.42
C LEU A 111 0.49 -2.79 -20.16
N GLN A 112 1.23 -3.15 -19.10
CA GLN A 112 2.49 -2.50 -18.74
C GLN A 112 3.53 -2.65 -19.85
N LEU A 113 3.71 -3.85 -20.41
CA LEU A 113 4.63 -4.08 -21.52
C LEU A 113 4.17 -3.37 -22.81
N GLY A 114 2.87 -3.32 -23.08
CA GLY A 114 2.31 -2.58 -24.22
C GLY A 114 2.55 -1.07 -24.15
N LEU A 115 2.71 -0.52 -22.96
CA LEU A 115 2.99 0.90 -22.72
C LEU A 115 4.51 1.21 -22.66
N GLU A 116 5.39 0.21 -22.80
CA GLU A 116 6.84 0.40 -22.79
C GLU A 116 7.33 1.49 -23.76
N PRO A 117 6.83 1.59 -25.03
CA PRO A 117 7.27 2.64 -25.93
C PRO A 117 7.00 4.07 -25.43
N LEU A 118 6.04 4.25 -24.52
CA LEU A 118 5.74 5.57 -23.94
C LEU A 118 6.83 6.03 -22.95
N LEU A 119 7.68 5.13 -22.45
CA LEU A 119 8.76 5.50 -21.52
C LEU A 119 9.71 6.54 -22.16
N TYR A 120 9.96 6.45 -23.47
CA TYR A 120 10.78 7.41 -24.20
C TYR A 120 10.15 8.80 -24.31
N GLN A 121 8.84 8.94 -24.08
CA GLN A 121 8.11 10.20 -24.13
C GLN A 121 8.05 10.92 -22.77
N LEU A 122 8.58 10.30 -21.72
CA LEU A 122 8.56 10.84 -20.35
C LEU A 122 9.67 11.87 -20.08
N GLY A 123 10.46 12.26 -21.11
CA GLY A 123 11.45 13.32 -21.00
C GLY A 123 12.73 12.95 -20.25
N GLN A 124 12.99 11.66 -20.07
CA GLN A 124 14.27 11.17 -19.51
C GLN A 124 15.32 10.98 -20.60
N PRO A 125 16.62 11.06 -20.27
CA PRO A 125 17.69 10.72 -21.20
C PRO A 125 17.51 9.28 -21.73
N VAL A 126 17.74 9.11 -23.05
CA VAL A 126 17.55 7.80 -23.72
C VAL A 126 18.37 6.71 -23.06
N GLU A 127 19.59 7.03 -22.64
CA GLU A 127 20.50 6.10 -21.96
C GLU A 127 19.90 5.56 -20.65
N VAL A 128 19.20 6.41 -19.88
CA VAL A 128 18.50 6.01 -18.65
C VAL A 128 17.31 5.11 -18.96
N VAL A 129 16.55 5.43 -20.02
CA VAL A 129 15.40 4.63 -20.45
C VAL A 129 15.87 3.26 -20.90
N ASP A 130 16.90 3.20 -21.77
CA ASP A 130 17.45 1.94 -22.29
C ASP A 130 17.98 1.03 -21.16
N ALA A 131 18.70 1.62 -20.18
CA ALA A 131 19.17 0.90 -19.02
C ALA A 131 18.04 0.44 -18.09
N ALA A 132 16.90 1.13 -18.06
CA ALA A 132 15.76 0.81 -17.21
C ALA A 132 14.81 -0.25 -17.81
N ILE A 133 14.77 -0.43 -19.15
CA ILE A 133 13.84 -1.36 -19.81
C ILE A 133 13.93 -2.80 -19.28
N PRO A 134 15.11 -3.42 -19.13
CA PRO A 134 15.19 -4.78 -18.59
C PRO A 134 14.59 -4.87 -17.18
N TYR A 135 14.91 -3.89 -16.33
CA TYR A 135 14.35 -3.79 -14.98
C TYR A 135 12.82 -3.63 -15.00
N TYR A 136 12.31 -2.72 -15.84
CA TYR A 136 10.88 -2.47 -16.03
C TYR A 136 10.11 -3.72 -16.45
N ARG A 137 10.66 -4.49 -17.43
CA ARG A 137 10.08 -5.75 -17.88
C ARG A 137 10.02 -6.80 -16.78
N MET A 138 11.12 -6.97 -16.01
CA MET A 138 11.14 -7.93 -14.91
C MET A 138 10.19 -7.51 -13.78
N MET A 139 10.07 -6.22 -13.49
CA MET A 139 9.08 -5.69 -12.56
C MET A 139 7.65 -5.97 -13.03
N ALA A 140 7.37 -5.84 -14.34
CA ALA A 140 6.08 -6.23 -14.92
C ALA A 140 5.80 -7.72 -14.69
N TYR A 141 6.70 -8.60 -15.07
CA TYR A 141 6.53 -10.06 -14.90
C TYR A 141 6.31 -10.44 -13.44
N SER A 142 6.90 -9.71 -12.50
CA SER A 142 6.78 -9.96 -11.07
C SER A 142 5.39 -9.66 -10.49
N ILE A 143 4.54 -8.91 -11.21
CA ILE A 143 3.15 -8.64 -10.80
C ILE A 143 2.34 -9.94 -10.75
N PHE A 144 2.52 -10.82 -11.72
CA PHE A 144 1.80 -12.09 -11.79
C PHE A 144 1.96 -12.95 -10.51
N PRO A 145 3.17 -13.32 -10.07
CA PRO A 145 3.34 -14.11 -8.85
C PRO A 145 2.89 -13.35 -7.58
N VAL A 146 3.02 -12.03 -7.54
CA VAL A 146 2.56 -11.24 -6.40
C VAL A 146 1.04 -11.27 -6.28
N LEU A 147 0.29 -11.14 -7.39
CA LEU A 147 -1.16 -11.23 -7.36
C LEU A 147 -1.63 -12.65 -7.01
N LEU A 148 -0.93 -13.67 -7.50
CA LEU A 148 -1.20 -15.06 -7.10
C LEU A 148 -0.99 -15.25 -5.60
N PHE A 149 0.12 -14.76 -5.03
CA PHE A 149 0.38 -14.79 -3.59
C PHE A 149 -0.69 -14.04 -2.80
N SER A 150 -1.20 -12.93 -3.35
CA SER A 150 -2.26 -12.13 -2.70
C SER A 150 -3.54 -12.91 -2.45
N SER A 151 -3.83 -13.97 -3.21
CA SER A 151 -4.94 -14.90 -2.92
C SER A 151 -4.76 -15.59 -1.57
N PHE A 152 -3.56 -16.09 -1.29
CA PHE A 152 -3.24 -16.75 -0.01
C PHE A 152 -3.14 -15.73 1.12
N LYS A 153 -2.43 -14.63 0.90
CA LYS A 153 -2.23 -13.57 1.89
C LYS A 153 -3.56 -12.96 2.35
N ASN A 154 -4.39 -12.51 1.40
CA ASN A 154 -5.64 -11.83 1.73
C ASN A 154 -6.68 -12.80 2.33
N PHE A 155 -6.63 -14.08 1.96
CA PHE A 155 -7.41 -15.12 2.65
C PHE A 155 -6.97 -15.30 4.10
N LEU A 156 -5.65 -15.44 4.34
CA LEU A 156 -5.09 -15.57 5.69
C LEU A 156 -5.37 -14.33 6.54
N ASP A 157 -5.23 -13.15 5.99
CA ASP A 157 -5.60 -11.89 6.65
C ASP A 157 -7.10 -11.89 7.00
N GLY A 158 -7.97 -12.29 6.08
CA GLY A 158 -9.41 -12.38 6.29
C GLY A 158 -9.81 -13.32 7.42
N VAL A 159 -9.13 -14.45 7.59
CA VAL A 159 -9.36 -15.35 8.74
C VAL A 159 -8.66 -14.89 10.03
N GLY A 160 -7.96 -13.76 10.01
CA GLY A 160 -7.27 -13.17 11.16
C GLY A 160 -5.88 -13.75 11.43
N ASN A 161 -5.26 -14.38 10.46
CA ASN A 161 -3.89 -14.91 10.56
C ASN A 161 -2.92 -14.05 9.73
N THR A 162 -2.51 -12.92 10.27
CA THR A 162 -1.54 -12.00 9.64
C THR A 162 -0.09 -12.41 9.85
N PHE A 163 0.17 -13.35 10.76
CA PHE A 163 1.51 -13.81 11.12
C PHE A 163 2.17 -14.62 9.98
N VAL A 164 1.43 -15.54 9.39
CA VAL A 164 1.97 -16.41 8.32
C VAL A 164 2.36 -15.64 7.07
N PRO A 165 1.51 -14.74 6.52
CA PRO A 165 1.93 -13.86 5.42
C PRO A 165 3.18 -13.05 5.75
N MET A 166 3.30 -12.52 6.97
CA MET A 166 4.50 -11.82 7.43
C MET A 166 5.75 -12.70 7.33
N VAL A 167 5.69 -13.92 7.86
CA VAL A 167 6.84 -14.86 7.83
C VAL A 167 7.25 -15.18 6.39
N ILE A 168 6.29 -15.45 5.50
CA ILE A 168 6.56 -15.71 4.09
C ILE A 168 7.25 -14.51 3.44
N MET A 169 6.71 -13.29 3.67
CA MET A 169 7.30 -12.07 3.12
C MET A 169 8.72 -11.84 3.64
N MET A 170 8.97 -12.06 4.94
CA MET A 170 10.31 -11.90 5.53
C MET A 170 11.31 -12.91 4.96
N ILE A 171 10.91 -14.16 4.75
CA ILE A 171 11.76 -15.17 4.09
C ILE A 171 12.08 -14.73 2.66
N CYS A 172 11.08 -14.29 1.90
CA CYS A 172 11.29 -13.83 0.52
C CYS A 172 12.13 -12.56 0.44
N ASN A 173 12.02 -11.65 1.42
CA ASN A 173 12.88 -10.48 1.55
C ASN A 173 14.34 -10.88 1.79
N ALA A 174 14.58 -11.85 2.68
CA ALA A 174 15.93 -12.38 2.90
C ALA A 174 16.51 -13.04 1.63
N ILE A 175 15.69 -13.81 0.90
CA ILE A 175 16.06 -14.39 -0.39
C ILE A 175 16.41 -13.28 -1.39
N ASN A 176 15.60 -12.21 -1.46
CA ASN A 176 15.86 -11.09 -2.37
C ASN A 176 17.22 -10.43 -2.07
N ILE A 177 17.48 -10.06 -0.82
CA ILE A 177 18.76 -9.43 -0.43
C ILE A 177 19.94 -10.36 -0.73
N PHE A 178 19.82 -11.66 -0.47
CA PHE A 178 20.86 -12.64 -0.79
C PHE A 178 21.09 -12.73 -2.32
N LEU A 179 20.02 -12.82 -3.11
CA LEU A 179 20.12 -12.91 -4.57
C LEU A 179 20.62 -11.60 -5.19
N ASN A 180 20.31 -10.44 -4.62
CA ASN A 180 20.91 -9.18 -5.02
C ASN A 180 22.43 -9.22 -4.88
N TRP A 181 22.94 -9.69 -3.74
CA TRP A 181 24.36 -9.84 -3.54
C TRP A 181 24.99 -10.81 -4.55
N VAL A 182 24.27 -11.90 -4.90
CA VAL A 182 24.74 -12.88 -5.90
C VAL A 182 24.78 -12.29 -7.31
N TYR A 183 23.70 -11.67 -7.78
CA TYR A 183 23.54 -11.30 -9.19
C TYR A 183 23.98 -9.88 -9.53
N ILE A 184 23.96 -8.93 -8.60
CA ILE A 184 24.45 -7.57 -8.88
C ILE A 184 25.98 -7.60 -9.08
N GLY A 185 26.70 -8.23 -8.16
CA GLY A 185 28.17 -8.26 -8.17
C GLY A 185 28.79 -9.55 -8.70
N GLY A 186 28.01 -10.49 -9.26
CA GLY A 186 28.53 -11.74 -9.82
C GLY A 186 29.17 -12.69 -8.78
N ASN A 187 28.72 -12.65 -7.53
CA ASN A 187 29.29 -13.47 -6.46
C ASN A 187 28.91 -14.96 -6.63
N LEU A 188 29.68 -15.84 -5.99
CA LEU A 188 29.53 -17.30 -6.05
C LEU A 188 29.64 -17.90 -7.46
N GLY A 189 30.28 -17.21 -8.41
CA GLY A 189 30.42 -17.64 -9.80
C GLY A 189 29.19 -17.38 -10.68
N ALA A 190 28.22 -16.63 -10.19
CA ALA A 190 27.10 -16.15 -10.99
C ALA A 190 27.54 -15.06 -11.98
N PRO A 191 26.82 -14.85 -13.09
CA PRO A 191 27.11 -13.72 -13.96
C PRO A 191 26.86 -12.40 -13.24
N GLU A 192 27.73 -11.42 -13.46
CA GLU A 192 27.56 -10.04 -13.01
C GLU A 192 26.53 -9.35 -13.90
N LEU A 193 25.34 -9.09 -13.35
CA LEU A 193 24.19 -8.55 -14.09
C LEU A 193 23.83 -7.12 -13.71
N GLY A 194 24.44 -6.56 -12.67
CA GLY A 194 24.17 -5.17 -12.24
C GLY A 194 22.69 -4.90 -11.98
N VAL A 195 22.13 -3.92 -12.70
CA VAL A 195 20.71 -3.53 -12.63
C VAL A 195 19.75 -4.67 -12.95
N GLU A 196 20.06 -5.46 -13.97
CA GLU A 196 19.25 -6.64 -14.34
C GLU A 196 19.28 -7.69 -13.23
N GLY A 197 20.43 -7.84 -12.54
CA GLY A 197 20.58 -8.72 -11.39
C GLY A 197 19.64 -8.37 -10.24
N ALA A 198 19.48 -7.08 -9.92
CA ALA A 198 18.54 -6.61 -8.93
C ALA A 198 17.09 -6.93 -9.30
N ALA A 199 16.73 -6.72 -10.57
CA ALA A 199 15.40 -7.05 -11.08
C ALA A 199 15.12 -8.55 -11.06
N LEU A 200 16.10 -9.37 -11.45
CA LEU A 200 16.01 -10.84 -11.42
C LEU A 200 15.85 -11.37 -9.99
N ALA A 201 16.63 -10.86 -9.04
CA ALA A 201 16.50 -11.20 -7.62
C ALA A 201 15.11 -10.90 -7.07
N THR A 202 14.57 -9.73 -7.45
CA THR A 202 13.20 -9.33 -7.09
C THR A 202 12.16 -10.26 -7.71
N LEU A 203 12.29 -10.61 -8.98
CA LEU A 203 11.39 -11.55 -9.66
C LEU A 203 11.41 -12.94 -9.00
N ILE A 204 12.60 -13.50 -8.75
CA ILE A 204 12.74 -14.82 -8.11
C ILE A 204 12.12 -14.80 -6.70
N SER A 205 12.42 -13.80 -5.89
CA SER A 205 11.86 -13.70 -4.53
C SER A 205 10.33 -13.60 -4.55
N ARG A 206 9.75 -12.88 -5.52
CA ARG A 206 8.30 -12.77 -5.71
C ARG A 206 7.67 -14.06 -6.22
N ILE A 207 8.37 -14.88 -7.00
CA ILE A 207 7.93 -16.24 -7.38
C ILE A 207 7.93 -17.19 -6.18
N CYS A 208 8.89 -17.06 -5.26
CA CYS A 208 8.91 -17.86 -4.03
C CYS A 208 7.68 -17.62 -3.13
N MET A 209 7.10 -16.41 -3.14
CA MET A 209 5.94 -16.07 -2.30
C MET A 209 4.73 -17.00 -2.51
N PRO A 210 4.17 -17.17 -3.72
CA PRO A 210 3.04 -18.06 -3.94
C PRO A 210 3.40 -19.54 -3.72
N ILE A 211 4.64 -19.95 -3.97
CA ILE A 211 5.10 -21.31 -3.71
C ILE A 211 5.04 -21.62 -2.21
N LEU A 212 5.58 -20.74 -1.37
CA LEU A 212 5.53 -20.88 0.08
C LEU A 212 4.08 -20.76 0.60
N GLY A 213 3.27 -19.86 0.01
CA GLY A 213 1.85 -19.74 0.31
C GLY A 213 1.08 -21.02 0.02
N ALA A 214 1.23 -21.59 -1.17
CA ALA A 214 0.60 -22.86 -1.55
C ALA A 214 1.09 -24.02 -0.66
N GLY A 215 2.40 -24.10 -0.41
CA GLY A 215 2.99 -25.09 0.51
C GLY A 215 2.33 -25.02 1.89
N TYR A 216 2.18 -23.81 2.45
CA TYR A 216 1.52 -23.67 3.75
C TYR A 216 0.07 -24.17 3.74
N PHE A 217 -0.71 -23.90 2.68
CA PHE A 217 -2.08 -24.41 2.55
C PHE A 217 -2.16 -25.92 2.38
N ILE A 218 -1.18 -26.55 1.74
CA ILE A 218 -1.12 -28.01 1.53
C ILE A 218 -0.73 -28.73 2.82
N PHE A 219 0.30 -28.24 3.54
CA PHE A 219 0.85 -28.95 4.70
C PHE A 219 0.10 -28.63 6.00
N ASN A 220 -0.54 -27.48 6.14
CA ASN A 220 -1.27 -27.11 7.34
C ASN A 220 -2.70 -27.70 7.33
N ARG A 221 -3.00 -28.62 8.24
CA ARG A 221 -4.29 -29.32 8.34
C ARG A 221 -5.50 -28.40 8.39
N LYS A 222 -5.38 -27.24 9.09
CA LYS A 222 -6.47 -26.26 9.19
C LYS A 222 -6.83 -25.69 7.82
N TYR A 223 -5.84 -25.28 7.02
CA TYR A 223 -6.06 -24.64 5.73
C TYR A 223 -6.25 -25.63 4.59
N ARG A 224 -5.62 -26.81 4.66
CA ARG A 224 -5.90 -27.94 3.77
C ARG A 224 -7.39 -28.30 3.75
N SER A 225 -8.10 -28.10 4.86
CA SER A 225 -9.53 -28.33 4.94
C SER A 225 -10.38 -27.36 4.09
N PHE A 226 -9.86 -26.24 3.64
CA PHE A 226 -10.52 -25.36 2.66
C PHE A 226 -10.19 -25.80 1.24
N THR A 227 -8.94 -26.15 0.96
CA THR A 227 -8.52 -26.60 -0.38
C THR A 227 -9.10 -27.96 -0.73
N SER A 228 -9.37 -28.84 0.23
CA SER A 228 -10.05 -30.13 0.02
C SER A 228 -11.47 -29.99 -0.50
N LEU A 229 -12.11 -28.82 -0.37
CA LEU A 229 -13.43 -28.53 -0.94
C LEU A 229 -13.37 -28.09 -2.42
N PHE A 230 -12.20 -27.80 -2.97
CA PHE A 230 -12.06 -27.30 -4.35
C PHE A 230 -12.69 -28.22 -5.43
N PRO A 231 -12.59 -29.56 -5.34
CA PRO A 231 -13.21 -30.42 -6.34
C PRO A 231 -14.75 -30.28 -6.39
N THR A 232 -15.39 -29.97 -5.25
CA THR A 232 -16.86 -29.82 -5.17
C THR A 232 -17.35 -28.43 -5.60
N ILE A 233 -16.47 -27.45 -5.70
CA ILE A 233 -16.81 -26.07 -6.03
C ILE A 233 -16.66 -25.87 -7.54
N LYS A 234 -17.73 -25.48 -8.19
CA LYS A 234 -17.70 -25.04 -9.60
C LYS A 234 -17.31 -23.57 -9.67
N LEU A 235 -16.53 -23.21 -10.70
CA LEU A 235 -16.24 -21.80 -10.98
C LEU A 235 -17.51 -21.12 -11.49
N GLY A 236 -17.93 -20.08 -10.79
CA GLY A 236 -19.15 -19.33 -11.10
C GLY A 236 -18.85 -17.84 -11.31
N MET A 237 -19.49 -17.22 -12.28
CA MET A 237 -19.33 -15.79 -12.59
C MET A 237 -19.77 -14.89 -11.43
N SER A 238 -20.69 -15.35 -10.58
CA SER A 238 -21.17 -14.59 -9.41
C SER A 238 -20.06 -14.26 -8.42
N ASP A 239 -19.21 -15.25 -8.09
CA ASP A 239 -18.11 -15.05 -7.13
C ASP A 239 -17.01 -14.20 -7.76
N ILE A 240 -16.71 -14.41 -9.05
CA ILE A 240 -15.78 -13.55 -9.82
C ILE A 240 -16.26 -12.10 -9.80
N TRP A 241 -17.55 -11.87 -10.09
CA TRP A 241 -18.13 -10.53 -10.08
C TRP A 241 -18.09 -9.88 -8.69
N SER A 242 -18.33 -10.67 -7.65
CA SER A 242 -18.24 -10.19 -6.26
C SER A 242 -16.82 -9.73 -5.91
N LEU A 243 -15.80 -10.48 -6.32
CA LEU A 243 -14.39 -10.10 -6.15
C LEU A 243 -14.06 -8.82 -6.91
N LEU A 244 -14.48 -8.71 -8.18
CA LEU A 244 -14.25 -7.50 -8.99
C LEU A 244 -15.02 -6.28 -8.46
N ARG A 245 -16.24 -6.47 -7.99
CA ARG A 245 -17.07 -5.41 -7.40
C ARG A 245 -16.46 -4.86 -6.10
N MET A 246 -15.74 -5.70 -5.38
CA MET A 246 -15.00 -5.29 -4.18
C MET A 246 -13.63 -4.72 -4.53
N GLY A 247 -12.85 -5.41 -5.35
CA GLY A 247 -11.48 -5.03 -5.67
C GLY A 247 -11.38 -3.81 -6.60
N GLY A 248 -12.26 -3.70 -7.59
CA GLY A 248 -12.21 -2.61 -8.57
C GLY A 248 -12.25 -1.20 -7.95
N PRO A 249 -13.21 -0.88 -7.08
CA PRO A 249 -13.23 0.39 -6.39
C PRO A 249 -12.02 0.63 -5.48
N ILE A 250 -11.48 -0.42 -4.86
CA ILE A 250 -10.26 -0.30 -4.02
C ILE A 250 -9.05 0.00 -4.90
N SER A 251 -8.94 -0.68 -6.05
CA SER A 251 -7.90 -0.40 -7.05
C SER A 251 -7.98 1.03 -7.56
N ALA A 252 -9.18 1.49 -7.93
CA ALA A 252 -9.39 2.87 -8.35
C ALA A 252 -8.96 3.89 -7.28
N GLN A 253 -9.33 3.65 -6.01
CA GLN A 253 -8.91 4.52 -4.91
C GLN A 253 -7.38 4.59 -4.79
N MET A 254 -6.69 3.45 -4.78
CA MET A 254 -5.23 3.42 -4.65
C MET A 254 -4.53 4.07 -5.84
N SER A 255 -5.06 3.87 -7.06
CA SER A 255 -4.52 4.49 -8.27
C SER A 255 -4.72 6.01 -8.29
N LEU A 256 -5.90 6.50 -7.90
CA LEU A 256 -6.19 7.94 -7.82
C LEU A 256 -5.32 8.63 -6.77
N GLU A 257 -5.13 8.01 -5.62
CA GLU A 257 -4.24 8.50 -4.56
C GLU A 257 -2.80 8.60 -5.05
N SER A 258 -2.26 7.52 -5.63
CA SER A 258 -0.90 7.51 -6.18
C SER A 258 -0.73 8.51 -7.32
N LEU A 259 -1.72 8.64 -8.21
CA LEU A 259 -1.69 9.60 -9.30
C LEU A 259 -1.60 11.05 -8.77
N ALA A 260 -2.33 11.38 -7.71
CA ALA A 260 -2.26 12.70 -7.10
C ALA A 260 -0.87 13.00 -6.53
N PHE A 261 -0.23 12.03 -5.86
CA PHE A 261 1.14 12.17 -5.36
C PHE A 261 2.16 12.32 -6.50
N ILE A 262 2.01 11.55 -7.59
CA ILE A 262 2.88 11.64 -8.77
C ILE A 262 2.74 13.01 -9.44
N ILE A 263 1.52 13.49 -9.66
CA ILE A 263 1.27 14.81 -10.27
C ILE A 263 1.84 15.94 -9.40
N SER A 264 1.63 15.87 -8.08
CA SER A 264 2.21 16.86 -7.16
C SER A 264 3.74 16.81 -7.15
N GLY A 265 4.33 15.62 -7.28
CA GLY A 265 5.79 15.46 -7.44
C GLY A 265 6.31 16.08 -8.74
N ILE A 266 5.58 15.94 -9.86
CA ILE A 266 5.91 16.59 -11.13
C ILE A 266 5.83 18.11 -10.98
N MET A 267 4.77 18.63 -10.36
CA MET A 267 4.61 20.07 -10.09
C MET A 267 5.75 20.62 -9.20
N MET A 268 6.27 19.80 -8.28
CA MET A 268 7.43 20.17 -7.47
C MET A 268 8.67 20.45 -8.33
N GLY A 269 8.84 19.73 -9.43
CA GLY A 269 9.92 19.93 -10.40
C GLY A 269 9.87 21.26 -11.17
N TRP A 270 8.74 21.96 -11.15
CA TRP A 270 8.61 23.28 -11.79
C TRP A 270 9.25 24.42 -10.99
N PHE A 271 9.65 24.17 -9.74
CA PHE A 271 10.31 25.19 -8.91
C PHE A 271 11.83 25.12 -9.05
N THR A 272 12.51 24.48 -8.08
CA THR A 272 13.97 24.40 -8.04
C THR A 272 14.42 22.97 -7.76
N THR A 273 15.68 22.66 -8.07
CA THR A 273 16.29 21.37 -7.70
C THR A 273 16.31 21.17 -6.18
N ALA A 274 16.51 22.27 -5.42
CA ALA A 274 16.42 22.22 -3.95
C ALA A 274 15.01 21.83 -3.47
N ALA A 275 13.95 22.30 -4.16
CA ALA A 275 12.57 21.90 -3.83
C ALA A 275 12.31 20.40 -4.05
N ILE A 276 12.86 19.82 -5.12
CA ILE A 276 12.79 18.38 -5.36
C ILE A 276 13.46 17.59 -4.25
N GLY A 277 14.69 18.00 -3.86
CA GLY A 277 15.44 17.37 -2.78
C GLY A 277 14.71 17.45 -1.42
N ALA A 278 14.21 18.64 -1.08
CA ALA A 278 13.43 18.84 0.14
C ALA A 278 12.14 18.02 0.17
N ASN A 279 11.41 17.96 -0.97
CA ASN A 279 10.22 17.12 -1.10
C ASN A 279 10.54 15.64 -0.93
N GLN A 280 11.66 15.16 -1.48
CA GLN A 280 12.08 13.76 -1.32
C GLN A 280 12.30 13.39 0.15
N ILE A 281 12.97 14.27 0.92
CA ILE A 281 13.17 14.09 2.36
C ILE A 281 11.82 14.05 3.08
N ALA A 282 10.97 15.05 2.85
CA ALA A 282 9.66 15.17 3.49
C ALA A 282 8.76 13.96 3.21
N MET A 283 8.69 13.50 1.94
CA MET A 283 7.87 12.35 1.54
C MET A 283 8.43 11.02 2.03
N THR A 284 9.75 10.84 2.13
CA THR A 284 10.36 9.64 2.71
C THR A 284 9.95 9.46 4.18
N LEU A 285 9.97 10.54 4.94
CA LEU A 285 9.54 10.53 6.35
C LEU A 285 8.04 10.30 6.48
N ALA A 286 7.23 10.97 5.64
CA ALA A 286 5.78 10.77 5.57
C ALA A 286 5.43 9.32 5.26
N ASN A 287 6.03 8.72 4.22
CA ASN A 287 5.80 7.33 3.83
C ASN A 287 6.18 6.34 4.93
N THR A 288 7.29 6.56 5.63
CA THR A 288 7.72 5.69 6.73
C THR A 288 6.67 5.67 7.85
N SER A 289 6.14 6.82 8.23
CA SER A 289 5.03 6.92 9.19
C SER A 289 3.73 6.28 8.66
N PHE A 290 3.42 6.50 7.39
CA PHE A 290 2.23 5.96 6.71
C PHE A 290 2.15 4.42 6.73
N MET A 291 3.28 3.71 6.64
CA MET A 291 3.28 2.24 6.67
C MET A 291 2.66 1.66 7.95
N ILE A 292 2.83 2.33 9.07
CA ILE A 292 2.22 1.91 10.35
C ILE A 292 0.71 2.15 10.33
N ILE A 293 0.27 3.28 9.77
CA ILE A 293 -1.15 3.60 9.62
C ILE A 293 -1.84 2.63 8.68
N LEU A 294 -1.19 2.29 7.58
CA LEU A 294 -1.68 1.32 6.59
C LEU A 294 -1.90 -0.06 7.22
N ALA A 295 -0.98 -0.49 8.09
CA ALA A 295 -1.13 -1.74 8.84
C ALA A 295 -2.32 -1.69 9.81
N LEU A 296 -2.51 -0.59 10.52
CA LEU A 296 -3.68 -0.38 11.40
C LEU A 296 -4.98 -0.33 10.59
N GLY A 297 -4.97 0.29 9.40
CA GLY A 297 -6.08 0.32 8.45
C GLY A 297 -6.46 -1.07 7.93
N THR A 298 -5.45 -1.92 7.69
CA THR A 298 -5.69 -3.33 7.30
C THR A 298 -6.25 -4.13 8.48
N ALA A 299 -5.70 -3.97 9.68
CA ALA A 299 -6.18 -4.65 10.87
C ALA A 299 -7.64 -4.28 11.22
N VAL A 300 -8.03 -3.02 11.06
CA VAL A 300 -9.43 -2.62 11.28
C VAL A 300 -10.35 -3.19 10.21
N THR A 301 -9.92 -3.31 8.96
CA THR A 301 -10.69 -3.97 7.89
C THR A 301 -11.04 -5.41 8.28
N ILE A 302 -10.07 -6.19 8.76
CA ILE A 302 -10.25 -7.57 9.21
C ILE A 302 -11.24 -7.63 10.38
N ARG A 303 -11.06 -6.81 11.40
CA ARG A 303 -11.90 -6.85 12.60
C ARG A 303 -13.32 -6.37 12.35
N VAL A 304 -13.48 -5.29 11.58
CA VAL A 304 -14.81 -4.77 11.20
C VAL A 304 -15.56 -5.80 10.37
N SER A 305 -14.92 -6.49 9.40
CA SER A 305 -15.57 -7.52 8.60
C SER A 305 -16.01 -8.74 9.45
N HIS A 306 -15.22 -9.12 10.47
CA HIS A 306 -15.62 -10.18 11.41
C HIS A 306 -16.86 -9.78 12.22
N PHE A 307 -16.92 -8.55 12.75
CA PHE A 307 -18.10 -8.09 13.50
C PHE A 307 -19.29 -7.83 12.58
N TYR A 308 -19.04 -7.42 11.33
CA TYR A 308 -20.07 -7.27 10.31
C TYR A 308 -20.75 -8.61 10.02
N GLY A 309 -19.96 -9.68 9.82
CA GLY A 309 -20.47 -11.04 9.61
C GLY A 309 -21.27 -11.60 10.81
N ARG A 310 -20.89 -11.20 12.04
CA ARG A 310 -21.62 -11.56 13.28
C ARG A 310 -22.81 -10.64 13.58
N ARG A 311 -23.02 -9.59 12.79
CA ARG A 311 -24.01 -8.53 13.03
C ARG A 311 -23.85 -7.80 14.37
N ASP A 312 -22.61 -7.75 14.89
CA ASP A 312 -22.29 -7.13 16.19
C ASP A 312 -21.88 -5.67 16.01
N VAL A 313 -22.88 -4.79 15.93
CA VAL A 313 -22.68 -3.34 15.73
C VAL A 313 -21.90 -2.68 16.86
N THR A 314 -22.07 -3.17 18.09
CA THR A 314 -21.44 -2.58 19.28
C THR A 314 -19.92 -2.76 19.22
N ASN A 315 -19.45 -3.99 19.09
CA ASN A 315 -18.02 -4.29 19.00
C ASN A 315 -17.39 -3.76 17.71
N MET A 316 -18.16 -3.72 16.60
CA MET A 316 -17.73 -3.08 15.35
C MET A 316 -17.46 -1.58 15.54
N SER A 317 -18.38 -0.85 16.23
CA SER A 317 -18.23 0.57 16.53
C SER A 317 -17.07 0.84 17.50
N LEU A 318 -16.91 -0.01 18.53
CA LEU A 318 -15.79 0.10 19.46
C LEU A 318 -14.44 -0.15 18.79
N THR A 319 -14.36 -1.14 17.88
CA THR A 319 -13.15 -1.42 17.08
C THR A 319 -12.81 -0.24 16.18
N ALA A 320 -13.78 0.32 15.46
CA ALA A 320 -13.57 1.49 14.62
C ALA A 320 -13.02 2.68 15.40
N LYS A 321 -13.63 3.01 16.55
CA LYS A 321 -13.17 4.10 17.43
C LYS A 321 -11.78 3.82 18.01
N ALA A 322 -11.53 2.58 18.48
CA ALA A 322 -10.24 2.19 19.02
C ALA A 322 -9.13 2.37 17.96
N THR A 323 -9.40 2.00 16.71
CA THR A 323 -8.41 2.19 15.63
C THR A 323 -8.19 3.67 15.33
N ILE A 324 -9.24 4.50 15.31
CA ILE A 324 -9.10 5.95 15.15
C ILE A 324 -8.20 6.53 16.27
N HIS A 325 -8.40 6.08 17.53
CA HIS A 325 -7.51 6.52 18.62
C HIS A 325 -6.05 6.11 18.40
N LEU A 326 -5.79 4.87 17.94
CA LEU A 326 -4.43 4.37 17.70
C LEU A 326 -3.73 5.12 16.57
N VAL A 327 -4.41 5.35 15.43
CA VAL A 327 -3.82 6.07 14.30
C VAL A 327 -3.57 7.54 14.64
N LEU A 328 -4.48 8.19 15.39
CA LEU A 328 -4.28 9.56 15.86
C LEU A 328 -3.13 9.64 16.87
N LEU A 329 -3.04 8.71 17.82
CA LEU A 329 -1.95 8.69 18.79
C LEU A 329 -0.61 8.58 18.07
N TRP A 330 -0.48 7.66 17.10
CA TRP A 330 0.73 7.50 16.31
C TRP A 330 1.07 8.77 15.54
N ASN A 331 0.12 9.31 14.79
CA ASN A 331 0.39 10.46 13.92
C ASN A 331 0.60 11.78 14.67
N ILE A 332 -0.08 11.99 15.78
CA ILE A 332 0.20 13.16 16.63
C ILE A 332 1.61 13.05 17.21
N SER A 333 2.04 11.84 17.61
CA SER A 333 3.42 11.63 18.08
C SER A 333 4.43 11.86 16.97
N ALA A 334 4.19 11.35 15.75
CA ALA A 334 5.05 11.58 14.59
C ALA A 334 5.08 13.06 14.19
N ALA A 335 3.92 13.73 14.16
CA ALA A 335 3.81 15.16 13.86
C ALA A 335 4.60 16.01 14.88
N LEU A 336 4.54 15.65 16.15
CA LEU A 336 5.33 16.31 17.18
C LEU A 336 6.85 16.14 16.93
N VAL A 337 7.29 14.92 16.63
CA VAL A 337 8.70 14.65 16.31
C VAL A 337 9.14 15.44 15.08
N PHE A 338 8.35 15.43 14.01
CA PHE A 338 8.69 16.15 12.77
C PHE A 338 8.73 17.68 12.98
N THR A 339 7.85 18.21 13.84
CA THR A 339 7.82 19.65 14.13
C THR A 339 8.98 20.08 15.05
N VAL A 340 9.25 19.31 16.11
CA VAL A 340 10.31 19.63 17.07
C VAL A 340 11.69 19.49 16.42
N PHE A 341 11.91 18.40 15.70
CA PHE A 341 13.21 18.08 15.07
C PHE A 341 13.27 18.45 13.59
N ARG A 342 12.47 19.42 13.13
CA ARG A 342 12.37 19.80 11.72
C ARG A 342 13.68 20.31 11.12
N ASN A 343 14.58 20.87 11.94
CA ASN A 343 15.87 21.38 11.49
C ASN A 343 16.97 20.29 11.55
N GLU A 344 16.85 19.34 12.47
CA GLU A 344 17.83 18.29 12.73
C GLU A 344 17.64 17.07 11.82
N ILE A 345 16.39 16.65 11.58
CA ILE A 345 16.11 15.46 10.77
C ILE A 345 16.63 15.60 9.33
N PRO A 346 16.44 16.74 8.61
CA PRO A 346 16.97 16.88 7.25
C PRO A 346 18.50 16.80 7.17
N LEU A 347 19.23 17.13 8.25
CA LEU A 347 20.70 17.02 8.31
C LEU A 347 21.21 15.58 8.15
N LEU A 348 20.35 14.59 8.43
CA LEU A 348 20.67 13.17 8.19
C LEU A 348 20.77 12.83 6.69
N PHE A 349 20.21 13.67 5.83
CA PHE A 349 20.09 13.43 4.39
C PHE A 349 21.02 14.33 3.56
N THR A 350 21.24 15.57 3.98
CA THR A 350 22.00 16.56 3.21
C THR A 350 22.59 17.65 4.10
N THR A 351 23.62 18.31 3.57
CA THR A 351 24.23 19.51 4.17
C THR A 351 23.93 20.78 3.36
N ASN A 352 23.17 20.68 2.26
CA ASN A 352 22.83 21.84 1.42
C ASN A 352 21.81 22.73 2.14
N GLU A 353 22.18 23.99 2.41
CA GLU A 353 21.39 24.95 3.19
C GLU A 353 20.02 25.25 2.56
N ASP A 354 19.93 25.37 1.22
CA ASP A 354 18.68 25.65 0.52
C ASP A 354 17.69 24.48 0.68
N VAL A 355 18.19 23.24 0.57
CA VAL A 355 17.38 22.03 0.77
C VAL A 355 16.93 21.92 2.22
N LEU A 356 17.82 22.20 3.19
CA LEU A 356 17.51 22.16 4.62
C LEU A 356 16.40 23.15 4.99
N ALA A 357 16.51 24.39 4.51
CA ALA A 357 15.53 25.44 4.77
C ALA A 357 14.12 25.07 4.25
N LEU A 358 14.03 24.54 3.02
CA LEU A 358 12.78 24.10 2.42
C LEU A 358 12.24 22.84 3.12
N ALA A 359 13.08 21.84 3.39
CA ALA A 359 12.69 20.61 4.06
C ALA A 359 12.12 20.88 5.46
N SER A 360 12.73 21.79 6.22
CA SER A 360 12.22 22.21 7.54
C SER A 360 10.80 22.78 7.47
N GLN A 361 10.48 23.59 6.44
CA GLN A 361 9.16 24.13 6.23
C GLN A 361 8.17 23.04 5.77
N MET A 362 8.59 22.17 4.84
CA MET A 362 7.77 21.07 4.35
C MET A 362 7.42 20.06 5.45
N LEU A 363 8.31 19.82 6.42
CA LEU A 363 8.05 18.93 7.56
C LEU A 363 6.91 19.43 8.45
N ILE A 364 6.72 20.75 8.58
CA ILE A 364 5.54 21.29 9.27
C ILE A 364 4.26 20.93 8.51
N MET A 365 4.28 21.08 7.19
CA MET A 365 3.13 20.72 6.36
C MET A 365 2.85 19.21 6.40
N VAL A 366 3.90 18.38 6.39
CA VAL A 366 3.79 16.93 6.61
C VAL A 366 3.12 16.64 7.95
N ALA A 367 3.57 17.28 9.04
CA ALA A 367 2.97 17.13 10.36
C ALA A 367 1.47 17.47 10.36
N CYS A 368 1.05 18.50 9.61
CA CYS A 368 -0.35 18.89 9.49
C CYS A 368 -1.17 17.86 8.68
N PHE A 369 -0.72 17.49 7.46
CA PHE A 369 -1.53 16.62 6.62
C PHE A 369 -1.59 15.18 7.12
N GLN A 370 -0.55 14.66 7.78
CA GLN A 370 -0.52 13.30 8.31
C GLN A 370 -1.66 13.00 9.29
N ILE A 371 -2.14 13.99 10.03
CA ILE A 371 -3.28 13.80 10.94
C ILE A 371 -4.53 13.45 10.13
N PHE A 372 -4.76 14.13 9.02
CA PHE A 372 -5.87 13.83 8.11
C PHE A 372 -5.66 12.52 7.38
N ASP A 373 -4.43 12.21 6.98
CA ASP A 373 -4.04 10.96 6.34
C ASP A 373 -4.34 9.75 7.25
N ALA A 374 -4.03 9.84 8.55
CA ALA A 374 -4.39 8.82 9.53
C ALA A 374 -5.89 8.54 9.59
N LEU A 375 -6.69 9.60 9.64
CA LEU A 375 -8.16 9.50 9.68
C LEU A 375 -8.71 8.93 8.37
N GLN A 376 -8.17 9.36 7.24
CA GLN A 376 -8.51 8.89 5.91
C GLN A 376 -8.22 7.38 5.80
N CYS A 377 -7.01 6.94 6.14
CA CYS A 377 -6.61 5.54 6.04
C CYS A 377 -7.43 4.63 6.97
N ALA A 378 -7.66 5.05 8.21
CA ALA A 378 -8.57 4.34 9.12
C ALA A 378 -10.01 4.30 8.58
N GLY A 379 -10.48 5.40 8.01
CA GLY A 379 -11.79 5.52 7.38
C GLY A 379 -11.96 4.54 6.22
N VAL A 380 -10.99 4.48 5.31
CA VAL A 380 -10.94 3.50 4.20
C VAL A 380 -10.96 2.07 4.74
N GLY A 381 -10.14 1.76 5.75
CA GLY A 381 -10.10 0.44 6.36
C GLY A 381 -11.46 0.01 6.96
N ILE A 382 -12.13 0.92 7.68
CA ILE A 382 -13.47 0.69 8.24
C ILE A 382 -14.49 0.48 7.12
N MET A 383 -14.48 1.31 6.08
CA MET A 383 -15.39 1.21 4.94
C MET A 383 -15.20 -0.09 4.15
N ARG A 384 -13.95 -0.53 3.95
CA ARG A 384 -13.64 -1.84 3.36
C ARG A 384 -14.22 -2.97 4.21
N GLY A 385 -14.09 -2.89 5.54
CA GLY A 385 -14.69 -3.87 6.46
C GLY A 385 -16.21 -3.93 6.41
N PHE A 386 -16.88 -2.80 6.12
CA PHE A 386 -18.33 -2.71 5.84
C PHE A 386 -18.71 -3.12 4.42
N GLN A 387 -17.75 -3.39 3.55
CA GLN A 387 -17.93 -3.65 2.11
C GLN A 387 -18.59 -2.49 1.34
N ASP A 388 -18.50 -1.26 1.84
CA ASP A 388 -19.01 -0.06 1.17
C ASP A 388 -17.94 0.61 0.30
N VAL A 389 -17.34 -0.17 -0.60
CA VAL A 389 -16.16 0.22 -1.35
C VAL A 389 -16.43 1.21 -2.49
N LYS A 390 -17.66 1.23 -3.05
CA LYS A 390 -18.00 2.17 -4.13
C LYS A 390 -17.84 3.63 -3.70
N MET A 391 -18.25 3.95 -2.46
CA MET A 391 -18.12 5.31 -1.92
C MET A 391 -16.65 5.69 -1.68
N ILE A 392 -15.78 4.70 -1.47
CA ILE A 392 -14.34 4.96 -1.30
C ILE A 392 -13.78 5.59 -2.59
N SER A 393 -14.06 5.02 -3.76
CA SER A 393 -13.56 5.55 -5.04
C SER A 393 -14.09 6.95 -5.34
N TRP A 394 -15.38 7.21 -5.10
CA TRP A 394 -15.96 8.53 -5.34
C TRP A 394 -15.39 9.61 -4.42
N ILE A 395 -15.24 9.28 -3.14
CA ILE A 395 -14.60 10.20 -2.17
C ILE A 395 -13.15 10.46 -2.57
N SER A 396 -12.41 9.42 -2.99
CA SER A 396 -11.03 9.56 -3.43
C SER A 396 -10.91 10.42 -4.70
N LEU A 397 -11.79 10.22 -5.68
CA LEU A 397 -11.81 11.05 -6.89
C LEU A 397 -11.99 12.54 -6.55
N LEU A 398 -12.97 12.85 -5.69
CA LEU A 398 -13.23 14.23 -5.25
C LEU A 398 -12.03 14.78 -4.47
N ALA A 399 -11.52 14.02 -3.51
CA ALA A 399 -10.46 14.48 -2.61
C ALA A 399 -9.12 14.67 -3.32
N TYR A 400 -8.71 13.71 -4.12
CA TYR A 400 -7.36 13.71 -4.71
C TYR A 400 -7.29 14.45 -6.04
N ILE A 401 -8.24 14.23 -6.94
CA ILE A 401 -8.18 14.83 -8.27
C ILE A 401 -8.85 16.22 -8.30
N VAL A 402 -10.04 16.34 -7.71
CA VAL A 402 -10.83 17.60 -7.80
C VAL A 402 -10.36 18.64 -6.79
N LEU A 403 -9.85 18.26 -5.63
CA LEU A 403 -9.41 19.18 -4.59
C LEU A 403 -7.90 19.25 -4.43
N ASN A 404 -7.21 18.14 -4.17
CA ASN A 404 -5.78 18.17 -3.87
C ASN A 404 -4.97 18.84 -4.98
N ILE A 405 -5.10 18.36 -6.22
CA ILE A 405 -4.31 18.86 -7.34
C ILE A 405 -4.62 20.35 -7.64
N PRO A 406 -5.89 20.78 -7.82
CA PRO A 406 -6.19 22.19 -8.11
C PRO A 406 -5.83 23.12 -6.96
N VAL A 407 -6.06 22.74 -5.70
CA VAL A 407 -5.72 23.59 -4.55
C VAL A 407 -4.20 23.69 -4.41
N GLY A 408 -3.46 22.56 -4.59
CA GLY A 408 -2.00 22.58 -4.60
C GLY A 408 -1.44 23.49 -5.70
N TYR A 409 -1.98 23.39 -6.91
CA TYR A 409 -1.62 24.28 -8.03
C TYR A 409 -1.91 25.75 -7.71
N LEU A 410 -3.12 26.04 -7.24
CA LEU A 410 -3.54 27.39 -6.88
C LEU A 410 -2.62 27.99 -5.81
N CYS A 411 -2.38 27.28 -4.71
CA CYS A 411 -1.56 27.79 -3.63
C CYS A 411 -0.06 27.84 -4.00
N GLY A 412 0.46 26.79 -4.62
CA GLY A 412 1.89 26.70 -4.94
C GLY A 412 2.32 27.64 -6.04
N ILE A 413 1.54 27.71 -7.14
CA ILE A 413 1.92 28.40 -8.36
C ILE A 413 1.19 29.73 -8.48
N THR A 414 -0.15 29.76 -8.47
CA THR A 414 -0.92 30.98 -8.75
C THR A 414 -0.81 32.01 -7.64
N LEU A 415 -0.88 31.59 -6.36
CA LEU A 415 -0.72 32.46 -5.20
C LEU A 415 0.75 32.70 -4.80
N GLY A 416 1.70 32.06 -5.49
CA GLY A 416 3.12 32.27 -5.27
C GLY A 416 3.67 31.77 -3.91
N MET A 417 2.97 30.85 -3.23
CA MET A 417 3.46 30.27 -1.97
C MET A 417 4.66 29.31 -2.18
N GLY A 418 5.03 29.07 -3.44
CA GLY A 418 6.16 28.20 -3.79
C GLY A 418 5.92 26.71 -3.49
N PRO A 419 7.01 25.93 -3.34
CA PRO A 419 6.94 24.48 -3.14
C PRO A 419 6.08 24.06 -1.95
N VAL A 420 6.10 24.84 -0.86
CA VAL A 420 5.33 24.59 0.37
C VAL A 420 3.82 24.67 0.12
N GLY A 421 3.40 25.54 -0.84
CA GLY A 421 1.99 25.71 -1.23
C GLY A 421 1.37 24.44 -1.84
N LEU A 422 2.16 23.56 -2.45
CA LEU A 422 1.66 22.26 -2.95
C LEU A 422 1.16 21.36 -1.82
N PHE A 423 1.78 21.42 -0.65
CA PHE A 423 1.36 20.65 0.51
C PHE A 423 0.01 21.11 1.10
N VAL A 424 -0.41 22.35 0.83
CA VAL A 424 -1.76 22.81 1.18
C VAL A 424 -2.81 21.98 0.44
N GLY A 425 -2.53 21.59 -0.81
CA GLY A 425 -3.36 20.65 -1.56
C GLY A 425 -3.59 19.34 -0.82
N TYR A 426 -2.53 18.74 -0.24
CA TYR A 426 -2.66 17.50 0.55
C TYR A 426 -3.52 17.71 1.81
N ILE A 427 -3.38 18.83 2.51
CA ILE A 427 -4.20 19.14 3.69
C ILE A 427 -5.67 19.20 3.31
N PHE A 428 -6.04 19.90 2.24
CA PHE A 428 -7.43 20.02 1.78
C PHE A 428 -7.96 18.68 1.22
N GLY A 429 -7.17 17.98 0.39
CA GLY A 429 -7.55 16.70 -0.19
C GLY A 429 -7.78 15.63 0.88
N LEU A 430 -6.76 15.33 1.69
CA LEU A 430 -6.83 14.33 2.75
C LEU A 430 -7.84 14.72 3.84
N GLY A 431 -7.92 16.03 4.18
CA GLY A 431 -8.89 16.55 5.13
C GLY A 431 -10.33 16.32 4.68
N THR A 432 -10.63 16.59 3.41
CA THR A 432 -11.96 16.34 2.82
C THR A 432 -12.25 14.84 2.80
N ALA A 433 -11.29 14.00 2.38
CA ALA A 433 -11.46 12.55 2.42
C ALA A 433 -11.76 12.06 3.84
N ALA A 434 -10.99 12.48 4.83
CA ALA A 434 -11.18 12.11 6.24
C ALA A 434 -12.58 12.47 6.74
N ILE A 435 -13.02 13.70 6.48
CA ILE A 435 -14.36 14.18 6.90
C ILE A 435 -15.46 13.34 6.23
N LEU A 436 -15.40 13.15 4.91
CA LEU A 436 -16.41 12.42 4.15
C LEU A 436 -16.47 10.94 4.56
N TYR A 437 -15.31 10.29 4.81
CA TYR A 437 -15.30 8.91 5.34
C TYR A 437 -15.91 8.82 6.73
N LEU A 438 -15.58 9.73 7.64
CA LEU A 438 -16.15 9.73 9.00
C LEU A 438 -17.68 9.95 8.98
N LEU A 439 -18.17 10.87 8.14
CA LEU A 439 -19.61 11.10 7.95
C LEU A 439 -20.29 9.85 7.36
N ARG A 440 -19.69 9.23 6.35
CA ARG A 440 -20.22 8.01 5.73
C ARG A 440 -20.25 6.84 6.71
N ILE A 441 -19.21 6.66 7.51
CA ILE A 441 -19.12 5.64 8.55
C ILE A 441 -20.25 5.85 9.59
N LYS A 442 -20.45 7.09 10.06
CA LYS A 442 -21.54 7.42 10.99
C LYS A 442 -22.90 7.06 10.40
N PHE A 443 -23.13 7.38 9.13
CA PHE A 443 -24.36 7.04 8.42
C PHE A 443 -24.55 5.51 8.33
N LYS A 444 -23.51 4.77 7.95
CA LYS A 444 -23.53 3.30 7.83
C LYS A 444 -23.83 2.63 9.17
N PHE A 445 -23.20 3.05 10.26
CA PHE A 445 -23.54 2.52 11.59
C PHE A 445 -25.01 2.75 11.97
N LYS A 446 -25.53 3.93 11.67
CA LYS A 446 -26.95 4.26 11.93
C LYS A 446 -27.88 3.38 11.10
N SER A 447 -27.60 3.23 9.79
CA SER A 447 -28.39 2.41 8.87
C SER A 447 -28.35 0.93 9.27
N PHE A 448 -27.18 0.39 9.57
CA PHE A 448 -27.00 -1.01 9.93
C PHE A 448 -27.70 -1.34 11.27
N ARG A 449 -27.65 -0.43 12.24
CA ARG A 449 -28.40 -0.58 13.51
C ARG A 449 -29.91 -0.62 13.26
N LYS A 450 -30.44 0.27 12.41
CA LYS A 450 -31.87 0.26 12.07
C LYS A 450 -32.30 -1.05 11.41
N MET A 451 -31.48 -1.58 10.50
CA MET A 451 -31.77 -2.84 9.81
C MET A 451 -31.82 -4.05 10.77
N LEU A 452 -31.09 -4.01 11.88
CA LEU A 452 -31.11 -5.11 12.88
C LEU A 452 -32.24 -4.97 13.90
N THR A 453 -32.85 -3.81 14.00
CA THR A 453 -33.99 -3.54 14.91
C THR A 453 -35.33 -3.58 14.20
N ALA A 454 -35.37 -3.59 12.87
CA ALA A 454 -36.53 -3.85 12.02
C ALA A 454 -36.65 -5.34 11.71
#